data_c52c72e5349f975098a839dc0bb8259c
#
_entry.id   c52c72e5349f975098a839dc0bb8259c
#
_cell.length_a   1.000
_cell.length_b   1.000
_cell.length_c   1.000
_cell.angle_alpha   90.00
_cell.angle_beta   90.00
_cell.angle_gamma   90.00
#
_symmetry.space_group_name_H-M   'P 1'
#
loop_
_entity.id
_entity.type
_entity.pdbx_description
1 polymer ?
#
loop_
_entity_poly.entity_id
_entity_poly.type
_entity_poly.pdbx_seq_one_letter_code
_entity_poly.pdbx_strand_id
1 'polypeptide(L)'
;MAKNYYTVLGLEKSASADQIKKAYRKLALKYHPDKNPNDKAAEERFKEITEAYAVLSDAEKKQQYDQFGDAAFHQNFSQEDIFRNVDLGSIFREFGFGGRGGDDVFSQIFGGAGAHSGFGGNQSFHRPVKGQDYLMRLTIPFRQAVLGGERRVDLDRDGQVDSLQVRIPAGVESGQKLRIPGKGGASPSGGPAGDLMLELTVTRDPRFRREGRDLFTTVMVPFTGACLGTSAEVETLEQTRRIKVKPGTRSGSKIRLKGFGVPGRPGKEAGDLYAVIEVEVPHSLTDKQKKLLEQLRDEGL
;
A
#
# COMPACT_ATOMS: atom_id res chain seq x y z
N MET A 1 47.35 16.06 -4.23
CA MET A 1 47.18 15.97 -2.78
C MET A 1 46.28 14.77 -2.51
N ALA A 2 46.66 13.88 -1.61
CA ALA A 2 45.84 12.72 -1.25
C ALA A 2 44.48 13.20 -0.68
N LYS A 3 43.37 12.72 -1.23
CA LYS A 3 42.03 13.13 -0.86
C LYS A 3 41.57 12.27 0.33
N ASN A 4 41.40 12.86 1.50
CA ASN A 4 40.89 12.15 2.66
C ASN A 4 39.37 12.00 2.55
N TYR A 5 38.85 10.76 2.46
CA TYR A 5 37.42 10.45 2.32
C TYR A 5 36.54 11.03 3.43
N TYR A 6 37.06 11.09 4.66
CA TYR A 6 36.33 11.77 5.74
C TYR A 6 36.17 13.28 5.48
N THR A 7 37.21 13.92 4.95
CA THR A 7 37.17 15.34 4.58
C THR A 7 36.21 15.59 3.40
N VAL A 8 36.17 14.65 2.42
CA VAL A 8 35.20 14.71 1.32
C VAL A 8 33.77 14.71 1.81
N LEU A 9 33.45 13.91 2.85
CA LEU A 9 32.14 13.88 3.47
C LEU A 9 31.93 14.97 4.53
N GLY A 10 32.99 15.76 4.87
CA GLY A 10 32.94 16.76 5.92
C GLY A 10 32.83 16.18 7.33
N LEU A 11 33.49 15.04 7.57
CA LEU A 11 33.49 14.29 8.82
C LEU A 11 34.89 14.13 9.39
N GLU A 12 34.95 13.78 10.67
CA GLU A 12 36.19 13.36 11.36
C GLU A 12 36.36 11.84 11.24
N LYS A 13 37.61 11.34 11.42
CA LYS A 13 37.93 9.88 11.38
C LYS A 13 37.14 9.05 12.37
N SER A 14 36.70 9.68 13.48
CA SER A 14 35.88 9.05 14.52
C SER A 14 34.41 8.88 14.18
N ALA A 15 33.98 9.27 12.96
CA ALA A 15 32.58 9.26 12.58
C ALA A 15 31.98 7.86 12.57
N SER A 16 30.78 7.74 13.13
CA SER A 16 30.00 6.49 13.14
C SER A 16 29.39 6.21 11.76
N ALA A 17 28.99 4.95 11.52
CA ALA A 17 28.32 4.54 10.28
C ALA A 17 27.08 5.39 9.97
N ASP A 18 26.30 5.75 10.99
CA ASP A 18 25.11 6.59 10.84
C ASP A 18 25.47 8.02 10.44
N GLN A 19 26.56 8.55 10.97
CA GLN A 19 27.06 9.88 10.59
C GLN A 19 27.56 9.89 9.15
N ILE A 20 28.26 8.85 8.72
CA ILE A 20 28.74 8.66 7.34
C ILE A 20 27.53 8.60 6.39
N LYS A 21 26.51 7.79 6.70
CA LYS A 21 25.27 7.68 5.91
C LYS A 21 24.52 9.02 5.81
N LYS A 22 24.43 9.74 6.92
CA LYS A 22 23.73 11.05 6.98
C LYS A 22 24.46 12.14 6.19
N ALA A 23 25.78 12.19 6.28
CA ALA A 23 26.61 13.14 5.53
C ALA A 23 26.56 12.88 4.03
N TYR A 24 26.70 11.61 3.63
CA TYR A 24 26.53 11.19 2.25
C TYR A 24 25.19 11.64 1.68
N ARG A 25 24.09 11.33 2.38
CA ARG A 25 22.74 11.71 1.95
C ARG A 25 22.60 13.22 1.68
N LYS A 26 23.11 14.04 2.60
CA LYS A 26 23.05 15.50 2.48
C LYS A 26 23.83 16.02 1.26
N LEU A 27 25.02 15.47 1.04
CA LEU A 27 25.90 15.87 -0.06
C LEU A 27 25.41 15.34 -1.41
N ALA A 28 24.96 14.09 -1.47
CA ALA A 28 24.39 13.49 -2.68
C ALA A 28 23.15 14.25 -3.17
N LEU A 29 22.26 14.71 -2.25
CA LEU A 29 21.13 15.58 -2.57
C LEU A 29 21.55 16.94 -3.11
N LYS A 30 22.66 17.49 -2.60
CA LYS A 30 23.16 18.82 -2.99
C LYS A 30 23.79 18.79 -4.38
N TYR A 31 24.57 17.75 -4.68
CA TYR A 31 25.35 17.63 -5.92
C TYR A 31 24.73 16.66 -6.92
N HIS A 32 23.43 16.32 -6.75
CA HIS A 32 22.75 15.41 -7.67
C HIS A 32 22.71 15.98 -9.10
N PRO A 33 22.98 15.14 -10.13
CA PRO A 33 22.98 15.59 -11.53
C PRO A 33 21.66 16.22 -11.97
N ASP A 34 20.51 15.67 -11.53
CA ASP A 34 19.19 16.21 -11.86
C ASP A 34 18.95 17.61 -11.27
N LYS A 35 19.63 17.95 -10.17
CA LYS A 35 19.54 19.28 -9.56
C LYS A 35 20.59 20.26 -10.08
N ASN A 36 21.65 19.75 -10.66
CA ASN A 36 22.76 20.52 -11.20
C ASN A 36 23.06 20.08 -12.65
N PRO A 37 22.08 20.21 -13.57
CA PRO A 37 22.26 19.78 -14.95
C PRO A 37 23.39 20.57 -15.63
N ASN A 38 24.28 19.87 -16.30
CA ASN A 38 25.45 20.43 -17.03
C ASN A 38 26.54 21.08 -16.15
N ASP A 39 26.51 20.91 -14.83
CA ASP A 39 27.56 21.36 -13.92
C ASP A 39 28.62 20.25 -13.70
N LYS A 40 29.71 20.31 -14.47
CA LYS A 40 30.83 19.35 -14.36
C LYS A 40 31.49 19.35 -12.98
N ALA A 41 31.52 20.47 -12.29
CA ALA A 41 32.10 20.55 -10.95
C ALA A 41 31.20 19.84 -9.94
N ALA A 42 29.88 19.95 -10.06
CA ALA A 42 28.92 19.20 -9.26
C ALA A 42 29.00 17.69 -9.56
N GLU A 43 29.18 17.29 -10.80
CA GLU A 43 29.35 15.90 -11.22
C GLU A 43 30.65 15.28 -10.64
N GLU A 44 31.79 15.97 -10.72
CA GLU A 44 33.02 15.51 -10.10
C GLU A 44 32.91 15.37 -8.58
N ARG A 45 32.27 16.35 -7.94
CA ARG A 45 31.99 16.31 -6.51
C ARG A 45 31.07 15.14 -6.12
N PHE A 46 30.07 14.85 -6.93
CA PHE A 46 29.19 13.71 -6.72
C PHE A 46 29.94 12.37 -6.83
N LYS A 47 30.87 12.23 -7.81
CA LYS A 47 31.75 11.06 -7.94
C LYS A 47 32.61 10.87 -6.68
N GLU A 48 33.26 11.94 -6.21
CA GLU A 48 34.11 11.90 -5.00
C GLU A 48 33.32 11.48 -3.75
N ILE A 49 32.12 12.04 -3.57
CA ILE A 49 31.25 11.75 -2.44
C ILE A 49 30.78 10.29 -2.46
N THR A 50 30.44 9.78 -3.64
CA THR A 50 29.97 8.41 -3.82
C THR A 50 31.10 7.41 -3.58
N GLU A 51 32.30 7.69 -4.05
CA GLU A 51 33.50 6.89 -3.80
C GLU A 51 33.85 6.87 -2.29
N ALA A 52 33.88 8.03 -1.65
CA ALA A 52 34.10 8.14 -0.21
C ALA A 52 33.11 7.32 0.61
N TYR A 53 31.84 7.35 0.22
CA TYR A 53 30.80 6.55 0.86
C TYR A 53 30.98 5.05 0.61
N ALA A 54 31.31 4.63 -0.61
CA ALA A 54 31.54 3.23 -0.95
C ALA A 54 32.66 2.58 -0.10
N VAL A 55 33.68 3.36 0.23
CA VAL A 55 34.78 2.90 1.11
C VAL A 55 34.39 2.95 2.59
N LEU A 56 33.84 4.05 3.07
CA LEU A 56 33.61 4.28 4.49
C LEU A 56 32.34 3.58 5.04
N SER A 57 31.42 3.15 4.17
CA SER A 57 30.23 2.41 4.58
C SER A 57 30.46 0.91 4.76
N ASP A 58 31.49 0.36 4.16
CA ASP A 58 31.89 -1.03 4.28
C ASP A 58 32.93 -1.17 5.40
N ALA A 59 32.69 -2.05 6.37
CA ALA A 59 33.53 -2.18 7.56
C ALA A 59 34.97 -2.64 7.21
N GLU A 60 35.11 -3.55 6.22
CA GLU A 60 36.42 -4.07 5.81
C GLU A 60 37.20 -3.02 5.02
N LYS A 61 36.57 -2.36 4.09
CA LYS A 61 37.22 -1.29 3.28
C LYS A 61 37.59 -0.09 4.16
N LYS A 62 36.71 0.30 5.09
CA LYS A 62 37.00 1.36 6.04
C LYS A 62 38.20 1.03 6.91
N GLN A 63 38.29 -0.21 7.44
CA GLN A 63 39.43 -0.64 8.26
C GLN A 63 40.73 -0.58 7.47
N GLN A 64 40.75 -1.04 6.23
CA GLN A 64 41.91 -0.98 5.38
C GLN A 64 42.29 0.45 4.99
N TYR A 65 41.31 1.30 4.70
CA TYR A 65 41.55 2.71 4.45
C TYR A 65 42.12 3.44 5.67
N ASP A 66 41.58 3.15 6.87
CA ASP A 66 42.06 3.74 8.12
C ASP A 66 43.49 3.29 8.49
N GLN A 67 43.86 2.06 8.08
CA GLN A 67 45.18 1.48 8.36
C GLN A 67 46.24 1.93 7.35
N PHE A 68 45.95 1.98 6.06
CA PHE A 68 46.95 2.21 5.01
C PHE A 68 46.90 3.63 4.43
N GLY A 69 45.82 4.38 4.65
CA GLY A 69 45.63 5.71 4.06
C GLY A 69 45.31 5.70 2.57
N ASP A 70 45.00 6.87 2.03
CA ASP A 70 44.49 7.07 0.67
C ASP A 70 45.42 6.52 -0.40
N ALA A 71 46.72 6.85 -0.34
CA ALA A 71 47.67 6.48 -1.40
C ALA A 71 47.88 4.96 -1.48
N ALA A 72 48.01 4.25 -0.37
CA ALA A 72 48.20 2.81 -0.37
C ALA A 72 46.89 2.05 -0.64
N PHE A 73 45.75 2.64 -0.27
CA PHE A 73 44.46 2.07 -0.57
C PHE A 73 44.19 2.02 -2.08
N HIS A 74 44.45 3.10 -2.80
CA HIS A 74 44.32 3.14 -4.27
C HIS A 74 45.32 2.28 -5.05
N GLN A 75 46.44 1.90 -4.44
CA GLN A 75 47.36 0.92 -5.04
C GLN A 75 46.83 -0.51 -4.97
N ASN A 76 46.04 -0.82 -3.96
CA ASN A 76 45.56 -2.17 -3.70
C ASN A 76 44.11 -2.39 -4.18
N PHE A 77 43.34 -1.33 -4.40
CA PHE A 77 41.95 -1.40 -4.83
C PHE A 77 41.74 -0.60 -6.12
N SER A 78 41.26 -1.29 -7.14
CA SER A 78 40.79 -0.62 -8.36
C SER A 78 39.45 0.08 -8.12
N GLN A 79 39.07 1.00 -8.98
CA GLN A 79 37.77 1.64 -8.92
C GLN A 79 36.62 0.62 -8.94
N GLU A 80 36.79 -0.48 -9.69
CA GLU A 80 35.81 -1.58 -9.74
C GLU A 80 35.71 -2.32 -8.41
N ASP A 81 36.79 -2.53 -7.68
CA ASP A 81 36.80 -3.18 -6.37
C ASP A 81 36.18 -2.30 -5.29
N ILE A 82 36.34 -0.98 -5.40
CA ILE A 82 35.73 -0.02 -4.48
C ILE A 82 34.20 -0.11 -4.52
N PHE A 83 33.61 -0.22 -5.71
CA PHE A 83 32.16 -0.30 -5.89
C PHE A 83 31.61 -1.73 -5.85
N ARG A 84 32.47 -2.74 -5.86
CA ARG A 84 32.09 -4.15 -5.70
C ARG A 84 31.46 -4.37 -4.33
N ASN A 85 30.29 -4.98 -4.28
CA ASN A 85 29.49 -5.25 -3.08
C ASN A 85 28.77 -4.04 -2.42
N VAL A 86 28.88 -2.85 -2.99
CA VAL A 86 28.09 -1.70 -2.50
C VAL A 86 26.81 -1.60 -3.31
N ASP A 87 25.67 -1.93 -2.70
CA ASP A 87 24.37 -1.78 -3.34
C ASP A 87 23.92 -0.30 -3.32
N LEU A 88 24.57 0.50 -4.18
CA LEU A 88 24.19 1.91 -4.35
C LEU A 88 22.75 2.06 -4.85
N GLY A 89 22.23 1.08 -5.62
CA GLY A 89 20.86 1.11 -6.13
C GLY A 89 19.81 1.01 -5.01
N SER A 90 20.05 0.21 -3.95
CA SER A 90 19.17 0.16 -2.79
C SER A 90 19.24 1.45 -1.97
N ILE A 91 20.43 2.02 -1.84
CA ILE A 91 20.65 3.29 -1.15
C ILE A 91 19.92 4.42 -1.87
N PHE A 92 20.02 4.51 -3.18
CA PHE A 92 19.29 5.51 -3.97
C PHE A 92 17.76 5.33 -3.86
N ARG A 93 17.26 4.10 -3.81
CA ARG A 93 15.83 3.80 -3.59
C ARG A 93 15.37 4.17 -2.19
N GLU A 94 16.16 3.85 -1.16
CA GLU A 94 15.85 4.20 0.24
C GLU A 94 15.75 5.73 0.44
N PHE A 95 16.53 6.47 -0.32
CA PHE A 95 16.57 7.94 -0.24
C PHE A 95 15.59 8.67 -1.16
N GLY A 96 14.70 7.93 -1.85
CA GLY A 96 13.67 8.54 -2.69
C GLY A 96 14.16 8.99 -4.06
N PHE A 97 15.35 8.57 -4.49
CA PHE A 97 15.89 8.82 -5.83
C PHE A 97 15.46 7.74 -6.85
N GLY A 98 14.49 6.87 -6.50
CA GLY A 98 13.94 5.80 -7.32
C GLY A 98 13.09 6.25 -8.51
N GLY A 99 13.27 7.46 -9.00
CA GLY A 99 12.75 7.91 -10.30
C GLY A 99 13.52 7.26 -11.44
N ARG A 100 12.89 7.18 -12.59
CA ARG A 100 13.27 6.50 -13.86
C ARG A 100 14.69 6.74 -14.40
N GLY A 101 15.60 7.40 -13.67
CA GLY A 101 16.95 7.79 -14.10
C GLY A 101 18.10 7.40 -13.17
N GLY A 102 17.87 6.82 -11.99
CA GLY A 102 18.96 6.60 -11.02
C GLY A 102 20.01 5.57 -11.47
N ASP A 103 19.59 4.48 -12.11
CA ASP A 103 20.49 3.45 -12.64
C ASP A 103 21.17 3.90 -13.93
N ASP A 104 20.50 4.70 -14.77
CA ASP A 104 21.06 5.24 -16.02
C ASP A 104 22.11 6.31 -15.74
N VAL A 105 21.90 7.17 -14.75
CA VAL A 105 22.84 8.21 -14.34
C VAL A 105 24.11 7.60 -13.77
N PHE A 106 23.99 6.55 -12.96
CA PHE A 106 25.15 5.84 -12.43
C PHE A 106 25.98 5.17 -13.54
N SER A 107 25.33 4.47 -14.46
CA SER A 107 26.02 3.84 -15.60
C SER A 107 26.67 4.86 -16.53
N GLN A 108 26.09 6.04 -16.68
CA GLN A 108 26.63 7.14 -17.49
C GLN A 108 27.86 7.81 -16.82
N ILE A 109 27.83 7.94 -15.49
CA ILE A 109 28.89 8.63 -14.72
C ILE A 109 30.09 7.69 -14.43
N PHE A 110 29.81 6.42 -14.13
CA PHE A 110 30.81 5.44 -13.74
C PHE A 110 31.11 4.35 -14.81
N GLY A 111 30.25 4.20 -15.83
CA GLY A 111 30.40 3.23 -16.93
C GLY A 111 31.11 3.74 -18.16
N GLY A 112 31.55 4.99 -18.20
CA GLY A 112 31.99 5.67 -19.41
C GLY A 112 33.48 5.92 -19.55
N ALA A 113 34.41 4.98 -19.25
CA ALA A 113 35.80 5.06 -19.76
C ALA A 113 36.56 3.75 -19.53
N GLY A 114 36.21 2.66 -20.21
CA GLY A 114 37.03 1.47 -20.09
C GLY A 114 36.53 0.16 -20.71
N ALA A 115 35.57 0.19 -21.62
CA ALA A 115 35.12 -1.03 -22.30
C ALA A 115 35.36 -1.01 -23.81
N HIS A 116 36.60 -0.80 -24.22
CA HIS A 116 37.10 -1.23 -25.51
C HIS A 116 38.41 -1.97 -25.28
N SER A 117 38.33 -3.20 -24.85
CA SER A 117 39.36 -4.20 -25.22
C SER A 117 38.78 -5.59 -25.02
N GLY A 118 38.66 -6.31 -26.13
CA GLY A 118 38.07 -7.60 -26.23
C GLY A 118 38.70 -8.67 -25.36
N PHE A 119 37.85 -9.47 -24.77
CA PHE A 119 38.14 -10.89 -24.66
C PHE A 119 36.80 -11.64 -24.82
N GLY A 120 36.76 -12.47 -25.88
CA GLY A 120 35.61 -13.29 -26.19
C GLY A 120 35.33 -14.32 -25.10
N GLY A 121 34.16 -14.25 -24.56
CA GLY A 121 33.56 -15.23 -23.68
C GLY A 121 32.10 -14.92 -23.63
N ASN A 122 31.32 -15.52 -24.54
CA ASN A 122 29.88 -15.45 -24.63
C ASN A 122 29.24 -16.21 -23.43
N GLN A 123 29.40 -15.69 -22.23
CA GLN A 123 28.53 -16.02 -21.12
C GLN A 123 27.58 -14.83 -20.90
N SER A 124 26.50 -14.85 -21.67
CA SER A 124 25.32 -14.07 -21.34
C SER A 124 24.92 -14.44 -19.90
N PHE A 125 25.34 -13.64 -18.92
CA PHE A 125 24.74 -13.65 -17.62
C PHE A 125 23.29 -13.19 -17.82
N HIS A 126 22.42 -14.13 -18.14
CA HIS A 126 20.99 -13.92 -18.11
C HIS A 126 20.65 -13.58 -16.66
N ARG A 127 20.57 -12.28 -16.35
CA ARG A 127 19.97 -11.87 -15.08
C ARG A 127 18.58 -12.51 -15.04
N PRO A 128 18.28 -13.30 -14.03
CA PRO A 128 16.99 -13.96 -13.95
C PRO A 128 15.88 -12.87 -13.95
N VAL A 129 15.15 -12.80 -15.05
CA VAL A 129 14.06 -11.85 -15.22
C VAL A 129 12.88 -12.34 -14.40
N LYS A 130 12.24 -11.46 -13.64
CA LYS A 130 10.99 -11.78 -12.91
C LYS A 130 9.93 -12.25 -13.91
N GLY A 131 9.16 -13.26 -13.53
CA GLY A 131 8.01 -13.72 -14.29
C GLY A 131 6.95 -12.62 -14.45
N GLN A 132 6.02 -12.81 -15.37
CA GLN A 132 4.98 -11.85 -15.70
C GLN A 132 3.96 -11.75 -14.56
N ASP A 133 3.53 -10.53 -14.21
CA ASP A 133 2.46 -10.31 -13.24
C ASP A 133 1.10 -10.57 -13.90
N TYR A 134 0.19 -11.27 -13.19
CA TYR A 134 -1.17 -11.53 -13.65
C TYR A 134 -2.15 -10.58 -12.99
N LEU A 135 -3.14 -10.11 -13.76
CA LEU A 135 -4.27 -9.33 -13.26
C LEU A 135 -5.54 -10.16 -13.39
N MET A 136 -6.23 -10.39 -12.26
CA MET A 136 -7.49 -11.11 -12.22
C MET A 136 -8.55 -10.28 -11.51
N ARG A 137 -9.79 -10.26 -12.02
CA ARG A 137 -10.93 -9.65 -11.36
C ARG A 137 -11.61 -10.67 -10.46
N LEU A 138 -11.84 -10.29 -9.20
CA LEU A 138 -12.51 -11.13 -8.21
C LEU A 138 -13.75 -10.42 -7.68
N THR A 139 -14.93 -10.97 -7.98
CA THR A 139 -16.20 -10.49 -7.44
C THR A 139 -16.43 -11.10 -6.06
N ILE A 140 -16.67 -10.27 -5.06
CA ILE A 140 -16.93 -10.66 -3.68
C ILE A 140 -18.27 -10.12 -3.19
N PRO A 141 -18.99 -10.86 -2.30
CA PRO A 141 -20.20 -10.37 -1.67
C PRO A 141 -19.93 -9.16 -0.76
N PHE A 142 -20.92 -8.27 -0.65
CA PHE A 142 -20.86 -7.09 0.24
C PHE A 142 -20.40 -7.45 1.66
N ARG A 143 -21.02 -8.47 2.25
CA ARG A 143 -20.69 -8.94 3.59
C ARG A 143 -19.23 -9.31 3.75
N GLN A 144 -18.67 -10.03 2.77
CA GLN A 144 -17.25 -10.40 2.77
C GLN A 144 -16.35 -9.17 2.57
N ALA A 145 -16.75 -8.20 1.76
CA ALA A 145 -16.00 -6.95 1.60
C ALA A 145 -15.94 -6.14 2.90
N VAL A 146 -17.02 -6.15 3.68
CA VAL A 146 -17.08 -5.44 4.97
C VAL A 146 -16.34 -6.19 6.07
N LEU A 147 -16.64 -7.47 6.28
CA LEU A 147 -16.13 -8.26 7.40
C LEU A 147 -14.74 -8.86 7.14
N GLY A 148 -14.35 -8.97 5.85
CA GLY A 148 -13.17 -9.71 5.43
C GLY A 148 -13.40 -11.21 5.45
N GLY A 149 -12.31 -11.97 5.46
CA GLY A 149 -12.33 -13.42 5.52
C GLY A 149 -11.48 -14.07 4.45
N GLU A 150 -11.53 -15.39 4.38
CA GLU A 150 -10.80 -16.17 3.41
C GLU A 150 -11.69 -16.55 2.22
N ARG A 151 -11.08 -16.57 1.04
CA ARG A 151 -11.74 -16.99 -0.18
C ARG A 151 -10.82 -17.84 -1.03
N ARG A 152 -11.34 -18.93 -1.53
CA ARG A 152 -10.68 -19.75 -2.53
C ARG A 152 -10.84 -19.12 -3.90
N VAL A 153 -9.74 -18.98 -4.61
CA VAL A 153 -9.64 -18.42 -5.97
C VAL A 153 -8.95 -19.46 -6.82
N ASP A 154 -9.58 -19.87 -7.88
CA ASP A 154 -9.01 -20.83 -8.83
C ASP A 154 -8.34 -20.04 -9.97
N LEU A 155 -7.06 -20.30 -10.17
CA LEU A 155 -6.21 -19.71 -11.18
C LEU A 155 -5.94 -20.74 -12.26
N ASP A 156 -6.34 -20.45 -13.48
CA ASP A 156 -5.92 -21.26 -14.62
C ASP A 156 -4.56 -20.76 -15.12
N ARG A 157 -3.57 -21.63 -15.05
CA ARG A 157 -2.22 -21.42 -15.57
C ARG A 157 -1.92 -22.48 -16.61
N ASP A 158 -1.91 -22.11 -17.86
CA ASP A 158 -1.50 -23.00 -18.95
C ASP A 158 -2.24 -24.36 -18.96
N GLY A 159 -3.53 -24.36 -18.57
CA GLY A 159 -4.37 -25.55 -18.47
C GLY A 159 -4.27 -26.31 -17.14
N GLN A 160 -3.50 -25.81 -16.19
CA GLN A 160 -3.48 -26.28 -14.80
C GLN A 160 -4.24 -25.31 -13.89
N VAL A 161 -5.25 -25.81 -13.18
CA VAL A 161 -6.04 -25.03 -12.22
C VAL A 161 -5.39 -25.11 -10.84
N ASP A 162 -4.75 -24.02 -10.45
CA ASP A 162 -4.22 -23.84 -9.09
C ASP A 162 -5.27 -23.19 -8.19
N SER A 163 -5.67 -23.87 -7.12
CA SER A 163 -6.55 -23.30 -6.11
C SER A 163 -5.77 -22.56 -5.04
N LEU A 164 -6.04 -21.29 -4.90
CA LEU A 164 -5.35 -20.40 -3.96
C LEU A 164 -6.30 -19.91 -2.88
N GLN A 165 -5.93 -20.05 -1.60
CA GLN A 165 -6.67 -19.44 -0.50
C GLN A 165 -6.17 -18.02 -0.28
N VAL A 166 -7.05 -17.04 -0.48
CA VAL A 166 -6.75 -15.61 -0.39
C VAL A 166 -7.45 -15.00 0.80
N ARG A 167 -6.70 -14.31 1.65
CA ARG A 167 -7.24 -13.54 2.76
C ARG A 167 -7.65 -12.15 2.27
N ILE A 168 -8.95 -11.86 2.33
CA ILE A 168 -9.53 -10.56 2.01
C ILE A 168 -9.58 -9.73 3.30
N PRO A 169 -8.92 -8.57 3.36
CA PRO A 169 -8.98 -7.71 4.54
C PRO A 169 -10.40 -7.13 4.74
N ALA A 170 -10.81 -6.92 5.99
CA ALA A 170 -12.07 -6.24 6.27
C ALA A 170 -12.10 -4.82 5.71
N GLY A 171 -13.25 -4.39 5.21
CA GLY A 171 -13.48 -3.05 4.71
C GLY A 171 -12.80 -2.72 3.38
N VAL A 172 -12.59 -3.72 2.51
CA VAL A 172 -12.13 -3.48 1.13
C VAL A 172 -13.22 -2.79 0.31
N GLU A 173 -12.80 -2.11 -0.77
CA GLU A 173 -13.68 -1.38 -1.67
C GLU A 173 -13.57 -1.91 -3.10
N SER A 174 -14.60 -1.66 -3.91
CA SER A 174 -14.55 -1.97 -5.35
C SER A 174 -13.41 -1.22 -6.03
N GLY A 175 -12.67 -1.90 -6.92
CA GLY A 175 -11.49 -1.37 -7.59
C GLY A 175 -10.20 -1.51 -6.79
N GLN A 176 -10.25 -1.92 -5.53
CA GLN A 176 -9.05 -2.16 -4.74
C GLN A 176 -8.30 -3.38 -5.26
N LYS A 177 -6.97 -3.24 -5.38
CA LYS A 177 -6.09 -4.32 -5.83
C LYS A 177 -5.39 -4.98 -4.64
N LEU A 178 -5.49 -6.31 -4.58
CA LEU A 178 -4.76 -7.16 -3.63
C LEU A 178 -3.59 -7.83 -4.34
N ARG A 179 -2.37 -7.59 -3.88
CA ARG A 179 -1.17 -8.24 -4.41
C ARG A 179 -0.91 -9.55 -3.66
N ILE A 180 -0.71 -10.61 -4.41
CA ILE A 180 -0.31 -11.93 -3.89
C ILE A 180 1.05 -12.26 -4.50
N PRO A 181 2.13 -12.15 -3.70
CA PRO A 181 3.50 -12.31 -4.20
C PRO A 181 3.77 -13.72 -4.72
N GLY A 182 4.51 -13.81 -5.81
CA GLY A 182 4.97 -15.07 -6.38
C GLY A 182 3.86 -15.97 -6.96
N LYS A 183 2.66 -15.43 -7.20
CA LYS A 183 1.51 -16.15 -7.76
C LYS A 183 1.16 -15.71 -9.19
N GLY A 184 2.06 -14.96 -9.84
CA GLY A 184 2.03 -14.65 -11.27
C GLY A 184 2.64 -15.73 -12.16
N GLY A 185 3.07 -15.38 -13.38
CA GLY A 185 3.71 -16.27 -14.33
C GLY A 185 5.09 -16.74 -13.88
N ALA A 186 5.51 -17.92 -14.36
CA ALA A 186 6.85 -18.41 -14.14
C ALA A 186 7.89 -17.53 -14.87
N SER A 187 9.09 -17.44 -14.33
CA SER A 187 10.19 -16.76 -15.00
C SER A 187 10.72 -17.63 -16.15
N PRO A 188 10.89 -17.07 -17.36
CA PRO A 188 11.47 -17.80 -18.48
C PRO A 188 12.98 -18.07 -18.32
N SER A 189 13.65 -17.39 -17.38
CA SER A 189 15.11 -17.47 -17.16
C SER A 189 15.49 -17.98 -15.76
N GLY A 190 14.57 -18.69 -15.05
CA GLY A 190 14.85 -19.23 -13.73
C GLY A 190 14.84 -18.18 -12.60
N GLY A 191 14.31 -16.99 -12.85
CA GLY A 191 14.10 -15.94 -11.85
C GLY A 191 12.85 -16.18 -10.97
N PRO A 192 12.53 -15.24 -10.06
CA PRO A 192 11.34 -15.34 -9.25
C PRO A 192 10.07 -15.23 -10.12
N ALA A 193 9.02 -15.94 -9.72
CA ALA A 193 7.72 -15.83 -10.36
C ALA A 193 7.16 -14.39 -10.23
N GLY A 194 6.27 -14.02 -11.15
CA GLY A 194 5.52 -12.78 -11.08
C GLY A 194 4.53 -12.76 -9.90
N ASP A 195 3.79 -11.68 -9.77
CA ASP A 195 2.77 -11.53 -8.74
C ASP A 195 1.36 -11.65 -9.35
N LEU A 196 0.39 -12.06 -8.53
CA LEU A 196 -1.01 -12.00 -8.88
C LEU A 196 -1.62 -10.75 -8.26
N MET A 197 -2.21 -9.90 -9.10
CA MET A 197 -2.97 -8.71 -8.71
C MET A 197 -4.45 -9.04 -8.81
N LEU A 198 -5.16 -9.12 -7.68
CA LEU A 198 -6.60 -9.31 -7.65
C LEU A 198 -7.30 -7.96 -7.56
N GLU A 199 -8.00 -7.57 -8.62
CA GLU A 199 -8.89 -6.41 -8.61
C GLU A 199 -10.26 -6.81 -8.08
N LEU A 200 -10.63 -6.26 -6.92
CA LEU A 200 -11.87 -6.62 -6.23
C LEU A 200 -13.06 -5.86 -6.80
N THR A 201 -14.15 -6.57 -7.06
CA THR A 201 -15.46 -6.01 -7.38
C THR A 201 -16.44 -6.43 -6.30
N VAL A 202 -17.06 -5.47 -5.62
CA VAL A 202 -18.03 -5.75 -4.53
C VAL A 202 -19.44 -5.74 -5.09
N THR A 203 -20.20 -6.83 -4.87
CA THR A 203 -21.63 -6.86 -5.22
C THR A 203 -22.44 -5.97 -4.27
N ARG A 204 -23.50 -5.38 -4.79
CA ARG A 204 -24.45 -4.62 -3.95
C ARG A 204 -25.23 -5.56 -3.04
N ASP A 205 -25.53 -5.12 -1.85
CA ASP A 205 -26.45 -5.78 -0.91
C ASP A 205 -27.80 -5.02 -0.97
N PRO A 206 -28.95 -5.72 -1.05
CA PRO A 206 -30.24 -5.04 -1.10
C PRO A 206 -30.66 -4.39 0.23
N ARG A 207 -30.10 -4.84 1.36
CA ARG A 207 -30.47 -4.37 2.71
C ARG A 207 -29.48 -3.35 3.27
N PHE A 208 -28.21 -3.41 2.81
CA PHE A 208 -27.16 -2.57 3.36
C PHE A 208 -26.55 -1.66 2.30
N ARG A 209 -26.38 -0.39 2.68
CA ARG A 209 -25.61 0.59 1.92
C ARG A 209 -24.40 1.01 2.75
N ARG A 210 -23.27 1.20 2.13
CA ARG A 210 -22.04 1.61 2.78
C ARG A 210 -21.65 3.03 2.37
N GLU A 211 -21.28 3.87 3.34
CA GLU A 211 -20.67 5.18 3.15
C GLU A 211 -19.39 5.25 3.99
N GLY A 212 -18.25 5.14 3.32
CA GLY A 212 -16.96 5.07 4.00
C GLY A 212 -16.87 3.86 4.94
N ARG A 213 -16.89 4.09 6.25
CA ARG A 213 -16.86 3.02 7.26
C ARG A 213 -18.22 2.72 7.85
N ASP A 214 -19.19 3.58 7.63
CA ASP A 214 -20.52 3.43 8.17
C ASP A 214 -21.43 2.65 7.24
N LEU A 215 -22.37 1.94 7.84
CA LEU A 215 -23.39 1.15 7.16
C LEU A 215 -24.75 1.78 7.42
N PHE A 216 -25.64 1.62 6.45
CA PHE A 216 -27.02 2.08 6.53
C PHE A 216 -27.93 0.92 6.16
N THR A 217 -29.01 0.76 6.95
CA THR A 217 -30.09 -0.18 6.66
C THR A 217 -31.43 0.48 6.95
N THR A 218 -32.45 0.13 6.18
CA THR A 218 -33.80 0.64 6.38
C THR A 218 -34.57 -0.26 7.35
N VAL A 219 -35.30 0.35 8.28
CA VAL A 219 -36.15 -0.33 9.25
C VAL A 219 -37.57 0.21 9.13
N MET A 220 -38.48 -0.64 8.70
CA MET A 220 -39.88 -0.31 8.57
C MET A 220 -40.53 -0.29 9.97
N VAL A 221 -41.27 0.76 10.27
CA VAL A 221 -41.98 0.94 11.55
C VAL A 221 -43.41 1.36 11.26
N PRO A 222 -44.41 0.72 11.82
CA PRO A 222 -45.81 1.12 11.62
C PRO A 222 -46.06 2.55 12.10
N PHE A 223 -46.95 3.26 11.44
CA PHE A 223 -47.31 4.65 11.79
C PHE A 223 -47.60 4.84 13.29
N THR A 224 -48.39 3.94 13.86
CA THR A 224 -48.72 3.98 15.30
C THR A 224 -47.48 3.82 16.19
N GLY A 225 -46.53 2.97 15.76
CA GLY A 225 -45.25 2.79 16.45
C GLY A 225 -44.34 4.01 16.35
N ALA A 226 -44.41 4.74 15.25
CA ALA A 226 -43.66 5.99 15.09
C ALA A 226 -44.26 7.11 15.99
N CYS A 227 -45.58 7.16 16.11
CA CYS A 227 -46.25 8.14 16.97
C CYS A 227 -46.12 7.85 18.48
N LEU A 228 -46.35 6.60 18.89
CA LEU A 228 -46.45 6.23 20.30
C LEU A 228 -45.14 5.66 20.87
N GLY A 229 -44.19 5.38 20.01
CA GLY A 229 -42.96 4.64 20.32
C GLY A 229 -43.16 3.14 20.23
N THR A 230 -42.08 2.46 19.84
CA THR A 230 -42.08 1.00 19.68
C THR A 230 -40.65 0.44 19.81
N SER A 231 -40.53 -0.87 19.74
CA SER A 231 -39.27 -1.54 19.55
C SER A 231 -39.26 -2.18 18.16
N ALA A 232 -38.19 -1.99 17.44
CA ALA A 232 -37.99 -2.60 16.12
C ALA A 232 -36.74 -3.48 16.10
N GLU A 233 -36.73 -4.46 15.24
CA GLU A 233 -35.57 -5.31 15.01
C GLU A 233 -34.79 -4.76 13.84
N VAL A 234 -33.45 -4.71 14.02
CA VAL A 234 -32.50 -4.26 13.01
C VAL A 234 -31.55 -5.41 12.70
N GLU A 235 -31.51 -5.82 11.46
CA GLU A 235 -30.49 -6.75 11.02
C GLU A 235 -29.14 -6.03 10.98
N THR A 236 -28.11 -6.66 11.55
CA THR A 236 -26.72 -6.27 11.35
C THR A 236 -26.04 -7.31 10.47
N LEU A 237 -24.77 -7.10 10.10
CA LEU A 237 -24.06 -8.09 9.32
C LEU A 237 -23.84 -9.42 10.03
N GLU A 238 -23.92 -9.46 11.35
CA GLU A 238 -23.66 -10.68 12.14
C GLU A 238 -24.91 -11.23 12.81
N GLN A 239 -25.76 -10.36 13.34
CA GLN A 239 -26.90 -10.73 14.17
C GLN A 239 -28.02 -9.69 14.12
N THR A 240 -29.21 -10.06 14.52
CA THR A 240 -30.32 -9.11 14.70
C THR A 240 -30.22 -8.41 16.05
N ARG A 241 -30.47 -7.11 16.10
CA ARG A 241 -30.50 -6.29 17.31
C ARG A 241 -31.84 -5.60 17.47
N ARG A 242 -32.28 -5.45 18.70
CA ARG A 242 -33.51 -4.71 19.02
C ARG A 242 -33.14 -3.27 19.34
N ILE A 243 -33.82 -2.33 18.69
CA ILE A 243 -33.69 -0.89 18.93
C ILE A 243 -34.98 -0.32 19.47
N LYS A 244 -34.89 0.75 20.28
CA LYS A 244 -36.02 1.48 20.78
C LYS A 244 -36.29 2.69 19.88
N VAL A 245 -37.48 2.75 19.31
CA VAL A 245 -37.99 3.89 18.53
C VAL A 245 -38.74 4.79 19.50
N LYS A 246 -38.34 6.04 19.61
CA LYS A 246 -38.98 7.01 20.52
C LYS A 246 -40.31 7.49 19.93
N PRO A 247 -41.27 7.90 20.80
CA PRO A 247 -42.50 8.58 20.34
C PRO A 247 -42.16 9.81 19.49
N GLY A 248 -42.93 10.05 18.43
CA GLY A 248 -42.74 11.17 17.52
C GLY A 248 -41.54 11.03 16.58
N THR A 249 -41.07 9.81 16.39
CA THR A 249 -39.96 9.54 15.42
C THR A 249 -40.46 9.76 14.01
N ARG A 250 -39.75 10.60 13.23
CA ARG A 250 -40.10 10.91 11.84
C ARG A 250 -39.45 9.90 10.88
N SER A 251 -40.08 9.69 9.71
CA SER A 251 -39.45 8.95 8.59
C SER A 251 -38.15 9.62 8.19
N GLY A 252 -37.13 8.84 7.88
CA GLY A 252 -35.75 9.31 7.60
C GLY A 252 -34.91 9.51 8.88
N SER A 253 -35.46 9.38 10.08
CA SER A 253 -34.71 9.45 11.33
C SER A 253 -33.68 8.32 11.40
N LYS A 254 -32.45 8.62 11.87
CA LYS A 254 -31.37 7.64 11.95
C LYS A 254 -31.10 7.24 13.39
N ILE A 255 -31.13 5.96 13.69
CA ILE A 255 -30.76 5.42 15.01
C ILE A 255 -29.37 4.75 14.83
N ARG A 256 -28.39 5.26 15.58
CA ARG A 256 -27.01 4.78 15.52
C ARG A 256 -26.79 3.56 16.41
N LEU A 257 -26.25 2.50 15.82
CA LEU A 257 -25.71 1.34 16.51
C LEU A 257 -24.18 1.42 16.44
N LYS A 258 -23.57 1.84 17.54
CA LYS A 258 -22.13 2.09 17.61
C LYS A 258 -21.32 0.80 17.39
N GLY A 259 -20.34 0.84 16.49
CA GLY A 259 -19.42 -0.25 16.23
C GLY A 259 -19.95 -1.38 15.33
N PHE A 260 -21.17 -1.25 14.76
CA PHE A 260 -21.78 -2.24 13.87
C PHE A 260 -21.57 -1.94 12.37
N GLY A 261 -20.67 -1.02 12.04
CA GLY A 261 -20.22 -0.74 10.68
C GLY A 261 -19.06 -1.62 10.23
N VAL A 262 -18.18 -1.07 9.41
CA VAL A 262 -16.95 -1.75 8.99
C VAL A 262 -16.04 -1.98 10.20
N PRO A 263 -15.55 -3.20 10.45
CA PRO A 263 -14.68 -3.51 11.58
C PRO A 263 -13.45 -2.60 11.68
N GLY A 264 -13.03 -2.31 12.90
CA GLY A 264 -11.82 -1.55 13.19
C GLY A 264 -10.57 -2.28 12.71
N ARG A 265 -9.53 -1.51 12.43
CA ARG A 265 -8.17 -2.01 12.16
C ARG A 265 -7.21 -1.37 13.18
N PRO A 266 -5.99 -1.86 13.36
CA PRO A 266 -5.00 -1.19 14.21
C PRO A 266 -4.89 0.29 13.85
N GLY A 267 -5.15 1.18 14.83
CA GLY A 267 -5.15 2.63 14.66
C GLY A 267 -6.41 3.25 14.03
N LYS A 268 -7.46 2.46 13.75
CA LYS A 268 -8.75 2.97 13.24
C LYS A 268 -9.92 2.30 13.96
N GLU A 269 -10.82 3.10 14.52
CA GLU A 269 -12.04 2.60 15.17
C GLU A 269 -12.97 1.91 14.16
N ALA A 270 -13.89 1.07 14.65
CA ALA A 270 -14.97 0.52 13.85
C ALA A 270 -15.91 1.63 13.38
N GLY A 271 -16.54 1.44 12.23
CA GLY A 271 -17.64 2.27 11.77
C GLY A 271 -18.94 1.94 12.54
N ASP A 272 -19.99 2.70 12.28
CA ASP A 272 -21.30 2.54 12.90
C ASP A 272 -22.34 2.01 11.88
N LEU A 273 -23.42 1.42 12.39
CA LEU A 273 -24.59 1.09 11.59
C LEU A 273 -25.70 2.10 11.92
N TYR A 274 -26.24 2.70 10.90
CA TYR A 274 -27.38 3.61 11.00
C TYR A 274 -28.65 2.90 10.50
N ALA A 275 -29.57 2.64 11.43
CA ALA A 275 -30.92 2.20 11.13
C ALA A 275 -31.75 3.44 10.71
N VAL A 276 -32.07 3.53 9.43
CA VAL A 276 -32.92 4.60 8.89
C VAL A 276 -34.37 4.16 9.05
N ILE A 277 -35.11 4.88 9.88
CA ILE A 277 -36.51 4.57 10.14
C ILE A 277 -37.36 5.01 8.95
N GLU A 278 -38.15 4.10 8.44
CA GLU A 278 -39.15 4.38 7.41
C GLU A 278 -40.52 4.03 7.95
N VAL A 279 -41.42 5.01 7.94
CA VAL A 279 -42.77 4.85 8.52
C VAL A 279 -43.65 4.19 7.44
N GLU A 280 -44.16 3.02 7.79
CA GLU A 280 -45.05 2.25 6.93
C GLU A 280 -46.46 2.80 7.02
N VAL A 281 -47.04 3.18 5.89
CA VAL A 281 -48.45 3.50 5.74
C VAL A 281 -49.15 2.29 5.16
N PRO A 282 -50.14 1.72 5.87
CA PRO A 282 -50.82 0.52 5.40
C PRO A 282 -51.57 0.77 4.09
N HIS A 283 -51.45 -0.13 3.14
CA HIS A 283 -52.11 -0.05 1.82
C HIS A 283 -53.63 -0.26 1.92
N SER A 284 -54.10 -0.98 2.96
CA SER A 284 -55.52 -1.25 3.17
C SER A 284 -55.85 -1.11 4.67
N LEU A 285 -57.05 -0.61 4.95
CA LEU A 285 -57.54 -0.39 6.29
C LEU A 285 -58.83 -1.15 6.48
N THR A 286 -59.04 -1.71 7.65
CA THR A 286 -60.33 -2.22 8.08
C THR A 286 -61.27 -1.04 8.40
N ASP A 287 -62.58 -1.25 8.35
CA ASP A 287 -63.56 -0.20 8.66
C ASP A 287 -63.37 0.41 10.05
N LYS A 288 -62.94 -0.41 11.00
CA LYS A 288 -62.64 0.05 12.36
C LYS A 288 -61.39 0.96 12.39
N GLN A 289 -60.34 0.59 11.65
CA GLN A 289 -59.13 1.41 11.55
C GLN A 289 -59.39 2.72 10.84
N LYS A 290 -60.23 2.69 9.79
CA LYS A 290 -60.61 3.89 9.05
C LYS A 290 -61.36 4.88 9.96
N LYS A 291 -62.35 4.41 10.73
CA LYS A 291 -63.05 5.26 11.67
C LYS A 291 -62.16 5.89 12.73
N LEU A 292 -61.17 5.13 13.25
CA LEU A 292 -60.20 5.66 14.22
C LEU A 292 -59.32 6.73 13.61
N LEU A 293 -58.86 6.54 12.37
CA LEU A 293 -58.07 7.53 11.66
C LEU A 293 -58.87 8.78 11.30
N GLU A 294 -60.15 8.63 10.97
CA GLU A 294 -61.08 9.77 10.78
C GLU A 294 -61.23 10.60 12.05
N GLN A 295 -61.38 9.95 13.21
CA GLN A 295 -61.42 10.63 14.50
C GLN A 295 -60.10 11.36 14.80
N LEU A 296 -58.95 10.73 14.55
CA LEU A 296 -57.63 11.37 14.72
C LEU A 296 -57.46 12.58 13.81
N ARG A 297 -57.92 12.50 12.56
CA ARG A 297 -57.93 13.63 11.65
C ARG A 297 -58.76 14.80 12.17
N ASP A 298 -59.94 14.50 12.74
CA ASP A 298 -60.87 15.52 13.27
C ASP A 298 -60.28 16.20 14.53
N GLU A 299 -59.39 15.53 15.27
CA GLU A 299 -58.60 16.08 16.36
C GLU A 299 -57.33 16.84 15.89
N GLY A 300 -57.09 16.92 14.57
CA GLY A 300 -55.99 17.71 13.99
C GLY A 300 -54.67 16.97 13.78
N LEU A 301 -54.69 15.65 13.75
CA LEU A 301 -53.55 14.81 13.44
C LEU A 301 -53.47 14.45 11.97
#